data_3be7e1986f76f1d399b26b5067fee605
#
_entry.id   3be7e1986f76f1d399b26b5067fee605
#
_cell.length_a   1.000
_cell.length_b   1.000
_cell.length_c   1.000
_cell.angle_alpha   90.00
_cell.angle_beta   90.00
_cell.angle_gamma   90.00
#
_symmetry.space_group_name_H-M   'P 1'
#
loop_
_entity.id
_entity.type
_entity.pdbx_description
1 polymer ?
#
loop_
_entity_poly.entity_id
_entity_poly.type
_entity_poly.pdbx_seq_one_letter_code
_entity_poly.pdbx_strand_id
1 'polypeptide(L)'
;LTNILFIGIGALLTVIVQSSSAAMTLTITLAASGIIPFEIAAAIVLGENIGTTITAWLASIPANVHAKRAARIHSLFNIIGVVWMIILISFFIDLPPIIQWINQTILLDNTDILSPDGRGRGIAIFHTMFNVVNVAILIWFIPWLVKTATKMVKSKGEEDEVFKLGYIGEGLLPSNELSLMEAKKEVKQFAKTTSKMNNLIRNLVKENDSKSFQKIATKIKNFEEVTDRFEEEIAKYLVKIGQGALTENMSLRIQALHKIISNLERVGDIYFRMSLTLEKKRDNKIWFTQSQRNKLYGYFELIDKTFSVVQKHLDNEFKANSIDEAVDLENQNNQLQSKLRVSHIEELENGEYDFKSAIHYRDLFMACEKVGDHLINVSEAMQLKI
;
A
#
# COMPACT_ATOMS: atom_id res chain seq x y z
N LEU A 1 35.94 -14.42 20.23
CA LEU A 1 36.15 -14.19 18.78
C LEU A 1 35.57 -15.35 17.95
N THR A 2 35.72 -16.59 18.39
CA THR A 2 35.26 -17.80 17.70
C THR A 2 33.76 -17.80 17.45
N ASN A 3 32.93 -17.46 18.46
CA ASN A 3 31.46 -17.42 18.32
C ASN A 3 31.01 -16.40 17.27
N ILE A 4 31.65 -15.23 17.21
CA ILE A 4 31.31 -14.19 16.22
C ILE A 4 31.58 -14.67 14.79
N LEU A 5 32.69 -15.41 14.60
CA LEU A 5 33.02 -15.99 13.29
C LEU A 5 31.94 -16.98 12.83
N PHE A 6 31.52 -17.89 13.72
CA PHE A 6 30.51 -18.90 13.37
C PHE A 6 29.10 -18.31 13.18
N ILE A 7 28.77 -17.23 13.90
CA ILE A 7 27.55 -16.44 13.62
C ILE A 7 27.62 -15.83 12.21
N GLY A 8 28.77 -15.27 11.81
CA GLY A 8 28.98 -14.79 10.45
C GLY A 8 28.79 -15.89 9.39
N ILE A 9 29.32 -17.08 9.67
CA ILE A 9 29.16 -18.26 8.79
C ILE A 9 27.69 -18.66 8.69
N GLY A 10 26.95 -18.75 9.80
CA GLY A 10 25.53 -19.08 9.81
C GLY A 10 24.68 -18.07 9.05
N ALA A 11 24.97 -16.77 9.24
CA ALA A 11 24.28 -15.71 8.49
C ALA A 11 24.55 -15.82 6.98
N LEU A 12 25.81 -16.03 6.58
CA LEU A 12 26.18 -16.20 5.18
C LEU A 12 25.55 -17.45 4.57
N LEU A 13 25.56 -18.58 5.30
CA LEU A 13 24.93 -19.82 4.88
C LEU A 13 23.45 -19.62 4.54
N THR A 14 22.70 -18.96 5.44
CA THR A 14 21.27 -18.69 5.21
C THR A 14 21.03 -17.77 4.02
N VAL A 15 21.89 -16.75 3.82
CA VAL A 15 21.78 -15.84 2.66
C VAL A 15 22.04 -16.58 1.34
N ILE A 16 22.99 -17.50 1.31
CA ILE A 16 23.33 -18.31 0.12
C ILE A 16 22.21 -19.32 -0.17
N VAL A 17 21.76 -20.05 0.85
CA VAL A 17 20.73 -21.09 0.73
C VAL A 17 19.34 -20.49 0.52
N GLN A 18 19.12 -19.26 0.95
CA GLN A 18 17.83 -18.54 0.94
C GLN A 18 16.69 -19.29 1.66
N SER A 19 17.03 -20.20 2.57
CA SER A 19 16.09 -20.98 3.36
C SER A 19 16.70 -21.27 4.73
N SER A 20 16.13 -20.66 5.78
CA SER A 20 16.57 -20.86 7.15
C SER A 20 16.33 -22.29 7.63
N SER A 21 15.25 -22.94 7.20
CA SER A 21 14.97 -24.34 7.54
C SER A 21 15.97 -25.30 6.90
N ALA A 22 16.40 -25.06 5.67
CA ALA A 22 17.42 -25.88 5.01
C ALA A 22 18.80 -25.66 5.66
N ALA A 23 19.18 -24.42 5.98
CA ALA A 23 20.41 -24.10 6.70
C ALA A 23 20.41 -24.77 8.09
N MET A 24 19.33 -24.66 8.85
CA MET A 24 19.13 -25.30 10.15
C MET A 24 19.29 -26.84 10.06
N THR A 25 18.66 -27.47 9.06
CA THR A 25 18.76 -28.93 8.86
C THR A 25 20.21 -29.33 8.61
N LEU A 26 20.96 -28.57 7.81
CA LEU A 26 22.36 -28.82 7.58
C LEU A 26 23.18 -28.71 8.88
N THR A 27 22.98 -27.64 9.65
CA THR A 27 23.68 -27.42 10.93
C THR A 27 23.36 -28.56 11.94
N ILE A 28 22.10 -28.95 12.06
CA ILE A 28 21.68 -30.08 12.88
C ILE A 28 22.37 -31.37 12.44
N THR A 29 22.42 -31.64 11.14
CA THR A 29 23.05 -32.84 10.58
C THR A 29 24.54 -32.88 10.86
N LEU A 30 25.25 -31.76 10.70
CA LEU A 30 26.68 -31.66 11.00
C LEU A 30 26.98 -31.84 12.50
N ALA A 31 26.10 -31.31 13.36
CA ALA A 31 26.22 -31.48 14.79
C ALA A 31 25.96 -32.93 15.22
N ALA A 32 24.90 -33.57 14.69
CA ALA A 32 24.56 -34.95 14.96
C ALA A 32 25.65 -35.92 14.49
N SER A 33 26.27 -35.63 13.34
CA SER A 33 27.40 -36.43 12.81
C SER A 33 28.72 -36.22 13.57
N GLY A 34 28.75 -35.36 14.60
CA GLY A 34 29.97 -35.08 15.38
C GLY A 34 31.00 -34.20 14.66
N ILE A 35 30.70 -33.68 13.48
CA ILE A 35 31.60 -32.83 12.71
C ILE A 35 31.81 -31.46 13.38
N ILE A 36 30.76 -30.92 13.99
CA ILE A 36 30.83 -29.68 14.77
C ILE A 36 30.32 -29.90 16.20
N PRO A 37 30.96 -29.32 17.23
CA PRO A 37 30.49 -29.37 18.60
C PRO A 37 29.22 -28.55 18.79
N PHE A 38 28.50 -28.83 19.90
CA PHE A 38 27.20 -28.19 20.20
C PHE A 38 27.30 -26.66 20.25
N GLU A 39 28.32 -26.10 20.85
CA GLU A 39 28.53 -24.65 21.03
C GLU A 39 28.73 -23.93 19.67
N ILE A 40 29.46 -24.58 18.78
CA ILE A 40 29.66 -24.06 17.39
C ILE A 40 28.33 -24.11 16.63
N ALA A 41 27.61 -25.23 16.70
CA ALA A 41 26.30 -25.34 16.06
C ALA A 41 25.32 -24.31 16.61
N ALA A 42 25.28 -24.07 17.92
CA ALA A 42 24.46 -23.02 18.52
C ALA A 42 24.84 -21.61 18.00
N ALA A 43 26.13 -21.31 17.85
CA ALA A 43 26.58 -20.04 17.27
C ALA A 43 26.17 -19.90 15.79
N ILE A 44 26.26 -20.97 14.99
CA ILE A 44 25.80 -20.97 13.58
C ILE A 44 24.29 -20.68 13.53
N VAL A 45 23.49 -21.31 14.36
CA VAL A 45 22.02 -21.13 14.46
C VAL A 45 21.66 -19.68 14.80
N LEU A 46 22.38 -19.02 15.72
CA LEU A 46 22.21 -17.59 15.98
C LEU A 46 22.48 -16.75 14.73
N GLY A 47 23.49 -17.13 13.96
CA GLY A 47 23.81 -16.49 12.67
C GLY A 47 22.70 -16.69 11.63
N GLU A 48 22.11 -17.88 11.54
CA GLU A 48 21.02 -18.20 10.63
C GLU A 48 19.79 -17.31 10.87
N ASN A 49 19.48 -16.96 12.12
CA ASN A 49 18.43 -16.01 12.45
C ASN A 49 18.72 -14.60 11.88
N ILE A 50 19.97 -14.14 11.92
CA ILE A 50 20.35 -12.87 11.26
C ILE A 50 20.25 -13.01 9.74
N GLY A 51 20.75 -14.09 9.16
CA GLY A 51 20.72 -14.34 7.72
C GLY A 51 19.32 -14.28 7.12
N THR A 52 18.33 -14.84 7.81
CA THR A 52 16.92 -14.77 7.43
C THR A 52 16.42 -13.33 7.28
N THR A 53 16.91 -12.41 8.11
CA THR A 53 16.48 -10.99 8.02
C THR A 53 17.11 -10.25 6.85
N ILE A 54 18.28 -10.69 6.37
CA ILE A 54 18.94 -10.12 5.20
C ILE A 54 18.14 -10.42 3.94
N THR A 55 17.61 -11.65 3.81
CA THR A 55 16.74 -12.02 2.68
C THR A 55 15.45 -11.19 2.67
N ALA A 56 14.81 -11.00 3.84
CA ALA A 56 13.64 -10.14 3.98
C ALA A 56 13.97 -8.66 3.64
N TRP A 57 15.14 -8.19 4.03
CA TRP A 57 15.61 -6.85 3.70
C TRP A 57 15.79 -6.65 2.19
N LEU A 58 16.43 -7.59 1.50
CA LEU A 58 16.61 -7.55 0.05
C LEU A 58 15.25 -7.57 -0.67
N ALA A 59 14.34 -8.46 -0.27
CA ALA A 59 12.98 -8.51 -0.82
C ALA A 59 12.20 -7.19 -0.62
N SER A 60 12.50 -6.44 0.43
CA SER A 60 11.83 -5.16 0.72
C SER A 60 12.33 -4.00 -0.13
N ILE A 61 13.46 -4.10 -0.84
CA ILE A 61 14.06 -2.97 -1.60
C ILE A 61 13.07 -2.35 -2.60
N PRO A 62 12.38 -3.11 -3.47
CA PRO A 62 11.39 -2.57 -4.39
C PRO A 62 10.04 -2.28 -3.72
N ALA A 63 9.85 -2.71 -2.47
CA ALA A 63 8.57 -2.62 -1.80
C ALA A 63 8.33 -1.23 -1.19
N ASN A 64 7.11 -1.03 -0.67
CA ASN A 64 6.67 0.20 -0.04
C ASN A 64 7.35 0.48 1.31
N VAL A 65 7.10 1.69 1.85
CA VAL A 65 7.70 2.14 3.11
C VAL A 65 7.35 1.25 4.30
N HIS A 66 6.14 0.69 4.34
CA HIS A 66 5.70 -0.18 5.43
C HIS A 66 6.41 -1.53 5.41
N ALA A 67 6.54 -2.14 4.23
CA ALA A 67 7.30 -3.38 4.05
C ALA A 67 8.79 -3.18 4.39
N LYS A 68 9.38 -2.05 3.97
CA LYS A 68 10.75 -1.67 4.36
C LYS A 68 10.90 -1.52 5.87
N ARG A 69 9.94 -0.87 6.55
CA ARG A 69 9.94 -0.73 8.02
C ARG A 69 9.79 -2.09 8.71
N ALA A 70 8.89 -2.94 8.22
CA ALA A 70 8.72 -4.30 8.75
C ALA A 70 10.02 -5.12 8.63
N ALA A 71 10.70 -5.07 7.48
CA ALA A 71 12.00 -5.73 7.29
C ALA A 71 13.08 -5.16 8.25
N ARG A 72 13.07 -3.84 8.54
CA ARG A 72 13.98 -3.24 9.53
C ARG A 72 13.67 -3.70 10.97
N ILE A 73 12.39 -3.77 11.34
CA ILE A 73 11.97 -4.30 12.65
C ILE A 73 12.43 -5.75 12.79
N HIS A 74 12.23 -6.58 11.77
CA HIS A 74 12.68 -7.97 11.75
C HIS A 74 14.20 -8.08 11.93
N SER A 75 14.98 -7.26 11.22
CA SER A 75 16.44 -7.23 11.38
C SER A 75 16.86 -6.79 12.78
N LEU A 76 16.28 -5.70 13.31
CA LEU A 76 16.58 -5.20 14.65
C LEU A 76 16.25 -6.24 15.72
N PHE A 77 15.10 -6.90 15.60
CA PHE A 77 14.64 -7.94 16.51
C PHE A 77 15.64 -9.10 16.61
N ASN A 78 16.12 -9.62 15.47
CA ASN A 78 17.07 -10.73 15.46
C ASN A 78 18.47 -10.31 15.87
N ILE A 79 18.96 -9.13 15.43
CA ILE A 79 20.30 -8.63 15.81
C ILE A 79 20.37 -8.40 17.33
N ILE A 80 19.36 -7.73 17.92
CA ILE A 80 19.31 -7.50 19.37
C ILE A 80 19.25 -8.84 20.10
N GLY A 81 18.43 -9.77 19.61
CA GLY A 81 18.33 -11.13 20.15
C GLY A 81 19.68 -11.83 20.18
N VAL A 82 20.38 -11.85 19.06
CA VAL A 82 21.70 -12.50 18.97
C VAL A 82 22.72 -11.79 19.87
N VAL A 83 22.71 -10.46 19.93
CA VAL A 83 23.67 -9.70 20.76
C VAL A 83 23.51 -10.03 22.24
N TRP A 84 22.29 -9.98 22.79
CA TRP A 84 22.10 -10.30 24.20
C TRP A 84 22.39 -11.80 24.50
N MET A 85 22.03 -12.70 23.57
CA MET A 85 22.29 -14.13 23.74
C MET A 85 23.80 -14.43 23.76
N ILE A 86 24.60 -13.80 22.86
CA ILE A 86 26.06 -13.95 22.85
C ILE A 86 26.66 -13.47 24.17
N ILE A 87 26.24 -12.31 24.66
CA ILE A 87 26.74 -11.78 25.95
C ILE A 87 26.40 -12.76 27.07
N LEU A 88 25.17 -13.29 27.09
CA LEU A 88 24.70 -14.22 28.10
C LEU A 88 25.52 -15.52 28.11
N ILE A 89 25.74 -16.13 26.95
CA ILE A 89 26.51 -17.37 26.80
C ILE A 89 27.99 -17.13 27.10
N SER A 90 28.55 -15.99 26.69
CA SER A 90 29.98 -15.76 26.85
C SER A 90 30.40 -15.46 28.29
N PHE A 91 29.51 -14.93 29.14
CA PHE A 91 29.88 -14.41 30.45
C PHE A 91 29.07 -14.95 31.61
N PHE A 92 27.88 -15.52 31.38
CA PHE A 92 26.94 -15.80 32.49
C PHE A 92 26.35 -17.22 32.50
N ILE A 93 26.24 -17.89 31.37
CA ILE A 93 25.47 -19.12 31.26
C ILE A 93 26.23 -20.17 30.46
N ASP A 94 26.25 -21.40 31.03
CA ASP A 94 26.60 -22.62 30.31
C ASP A 94 25.33 -23.19 29.68
N LEU A 95 25.27 -23.29 28.35
CA LEU A 95 24.07 -23.70 27.62
C LEU A 95 23.69 -25.17 27.79
N PRO A 96 24.62 -26.13 27.66
CA PRO A 96 24.29 -27.56 27.68
C PRO A 96 23.46 -27.98 28.89
N PRO A 97 23.78 -27.62 30.15
CA PRO A 97 22.98 -28.00 31.31
C PRO A 97 21.54 -27.46 31.25
N ILE A 98 21.34 -26.25 30.75
CA ILE A 98 20.01 -25.65 30.64
C ILE A 98 19.17 -26.39 29.59
N ILE A 99 19.74 -26.65 28.42
CA ILE A 99 19.07 -27.38 27.35
C ILE A 99 18.76 -28.81 27.77
N GLN A 100 19.69 -29.47 28.51
CA GLN A 100 19.47 -30.80 29.08
C GLN A 100 18.32 -30.79 30.08
N TRP A 101 18.25 -29.79 30.95
CA TRP A 101 17.16 -29.65 31.92
C TRP A 101 15.80 -29.46 31.20
N ILE A 102 15.74 -28.64 30.13
CA ILE A 102 14.54 -28.47 29.31
C ILE A 102 14.13 -29.82 28.68
N ASN A 103 15.10 -30.56 28.11
CA ASN A 103 14.85 -31.84 27.48
C ASN A 103 14.24 -32.84 28.49
N GLN A 104 14.80 -32.95 29.68
CA GLN A 104 14.37 -33.88 30.70
C GLN A 104 13.06 -33.49 31.40
N THR A 105 12.89 -32.21 31.73
CA THR A 105 11.80 -31.74 32.59
C THR A 105 10.56 -31.33 31.78
N ILE A 106 10.75 -30.69 30.63
CA ILE A 106 9.63 -30.18 29.83
C ILE A 106 9.24 -31.16 28.73
N LEU A 107 10.23 -31.71 28.02
CA LEU A 107 9.98 -32.65 26.93
C LEU A 107 9.94 -34.12 27.41
N LEU A 108 10.26 -34.38 28.69
CA LEU A 108 10.23 -35.69 29.33
C LEU A 108 11.10 -36.74 28.60
N ASP A 109 12.23 -36.29 28.04
CA ASP A 109 13.17 -37.12 27.30
C ASP A 109 14.54 -37.13 28.00
N ASN A 110 15.03 -38.27 28.34
CA ASN A 110 16.29 -38.45 29.08
C ASN A 110 17.51 -38.62 28.17
N THR A 111 17.36 -38.45 26.85
CA THR A 111 18.50 -38.53 25.91
C THR A 111 19.49 -37.42 26.24
N ASP A 112 20.78 -37.79 26.34
CA ASP A 112 21.84 -36.80 26.51
C ASP A 112 21.99 -35.94 25.24
N ILE A 113 21.78 -34.65 25.38
CA ILE A 113 21.83 -33.69 24.25
C ILE A 113 23.24 -33.50 23.68
N LEU A 114 24.27 -33.97 24.33
CA LEU A 114 25.64 -33.94 23.81
C LEU A 114 26.03 -35.25 23.10
N SER A 115 25.21 -36.29 23.23
CA SER A 115 25.39 -37.57 22.51
C SER A 115 25.10 -37.36 20.99
N PRO A 116 25.64 -38.21 20.09
CA PRO A 116 25.31 -38.14 18.67
C PRO A 116 23.82 -38.14 18.39
N ASP A 117 23.05 -39.00 19.10
CA ASP A 117 21.59 -39.14 18.90
C ASP A 117 20.79 -37.94 19.46
N GLY A 118 21.29 -37.30 20.50
CA GLY A 118 20.62 -36.19 21.20
C GLY A 118 21.02 -34.81 20.71
N ARG A 119 22.16 -34.66 20.06
CA ARG A 119 22.75 -33.36 19.72
C ARG A 119 21.87 -32.54 18.78
N GLY A 120 21.28 -33.17 17.76
CA GLY A 120 20.34 -32.50 16.85
C GLY A 120 19.12 -31.99 17.60
N ARG A 121 18.56 -32.74 18.54
CA ARG A 121 17.46 -32.34 19.42
C ARG A 121 17.87 -31.15 20.30
N GLY A 122 19.05 -31.20 20.91
CA GLY A 122 19.57 -30.12 21.74
C GLY A 122 19.65 -28.80 20.97
N ILE A 123 20.12 -28.81 19.72
CA ILE A 123 20.16 -27.61 18.84
C ILE A 123 18.75 -27.11 18.53
N ALA A 124 17.78 -27.99 18.24
CA ALA A 124 16.39 -27.59 18.01
C ALA A 124 15.73 -26.96 19.26
N ILE A 125 16.00 -27.54 20.46
CA ILE A 125 15.54 -26.95 21.73
C ILE A 125 16.16 -25.58 21.94
N PHE A 126 17.46 -25.43 21.73
CA PHE A 126 18.15 -24.14 21.83
C PHE A 126 17.53 -23.09 20.92
N HIS A 127 17.34 -23.41 19.64
CA HIS A 127 16.73 -22.50 18.67
C HIS A 127 15.32 -22.06 19.10
N THR A 128 14.49 -23.00 19.53
CA THR A 128 13.13 -22.71 20.01
C THR A 128 13.16 -21.84 21.27
N MET A 129 13.96 -22.23 22.27
CA MET A 129 14.14 -21.46 23.50
C MET A 129 14.59 -20.03 23.22
N PHE A 130 15.64 -19.87 22.40
CA PHE A 130 16.14 -18.56 22.03
C PHE A 130 15.03 -17.67 21.44
N ASN A 131 14.28 -18.18 20.46
CA ASN A 131 13.24 -17.40 19.81
C ASN A 131 12.08 -17.06 20.77
N VAL A 132 11.63 -18.01 21.60
CA VAL A 132 10.56 -17.78 22.60
C VAL A 132 10.99 -16.72 23.62
N VAL A 133 12.20 -16.83 24.17
CA VAL A 133 12.73 -15.86 25.13
C VAL A 133 12.92 -14.49 24.48
N ASN A 134 13.44 -14.45 23.26
CA ASN A 134 13.62 -13.20 22.50
C ASN A 134 12.28 -12.49 22.28
N VAL A 135 11.21 -13.22 21.90
CA VAL A 135 9.85 -12.69 21.79
C VAL A 135 9.36 -12.17 23.14
N ALA A 136 9.49 -12.96 24.20
CA ALA A 136 9.02 -12.60 25.54
C ALA A 136 9.67 -11.31 26.08
N ILE A 137 10.94 -11.08 25.73
CA ILE A 137 11.67 -9.86 26.11
C ILE A 137 11.26 -8.70 25.20
N LEU A 138 11.33 -8.87 23.87
CA LEU A 138 11.22 -7.76 22.93
C LEU A 138 9.78 -7.33 22.64
N ILE A 139 8.77 -8.09 23.01
CA ILE A 139 7.36 -7.71 22.86
C ILE A 139 7.04 -6.39 23.59
N TRP A 140 7.67 -6.17 24.74
CA TRP A 140 7.53 -4.92 25.52
C TRP A 140 8.21 -3.73 24.87
N PHE A 141 9.13 -3.95 23.95
CA PHE A 141 9.90 -2.91 23.24
C PHE A 141 9.38 -2.65 21.81
N ILE A 142 8.23 -3.22 21.42
CA ILE A 142 7.60 -2.99 20.09
C ILE A 142 7.48 -1.49 19.75
N PRO A 143 6.98 -0.60 20.64
CA PRO A 143 6.88 0.82 20.32
C PRO A 143 8.24 1.46 19.99
N TRP A 144 9.29 1.04 20.70
CA TRP A 144 10.65 1.51 20.44
C TRP A 144 11.21 0.98 19.11
N LEU A 145 11.01 -0.30 18.79
CA LEU A 145 11.39 -0.92 17.52
C LEU A 145 10.71 -0.20 16.34
N VAL A 146 9.41 0.05 16.44
CA VAL A 146 8.63 0.78 15.44
C VAL A 146 9.16 2.21 15.26
N LYS A 147 9.40 2.93 16.36
CA LYS A 147 9.98 4.29 16.31
C LYS A 147 11.36 4.32 15.64
N THR A 148 12.20 3.33 15.94
CA THR A 148 13.54 3.20 15.37
C THR A 148 13.46 2.88 13.87
N ALA A 149 12.65 1.91 13.46
CA ALA A 149 12.46 1.57 12.06
C ALA A 149 11.86 2.74 11.26
N THR A 150 10.95 3.51 11.85
CA THR A 150 10.38 4.72 11.23
C THR A 150 11.43 5.81 11.02
N LYS A 151 12.39 5.95 11.94
CA LYS A 151 13.54 6.87 11.76
C LYS A 151 14.50 6.40 10.67
N MET A 152 14.73 5.08 10.57
CA MET A 152 15.60 4.47 9.54
C MET A 152 15.01 4.57 8.14
N VAL A 153 13.69 4.42 8.03
CA VAL A 153 12.95 4.48 6.76
C VAL A 153 11.95 5.63 6.85
N LYS A 154 12.39 6.80 6.42
CA LYS A 154 11.54 8.00 6.36
C LYS A 154 10.50 7.84 5.24
N SER A 155 9.26 8.17 5.54
CA SER A 155 8.23 8.31 4.51
C SER A 155 8.50 9.56 3.67
N LYS A 156 8.25 9.45 2.38
CA LYS A 156 8.24 10.59 1.46
C LYS A 156 6.88 11.31 1.43
N GLY A 157 6.03 11.05 2.42
CA GLY A 157 4.68 11.59 2.50
C GLY A 157 3.72 10.84 1.57
N GLU A 158 2.88 11.58 0.86
CA GLU A 158 1.87 11.00 -0.05
C GLU A 158 2.45 10.13 -1.17
N GLU A 159 3.76 10.22 -1.47
CA GLU A 159 4.44 9.36 -2.43
C GLU A 159 4.63 7.91 -1.94
N ASP A 160 4.56 7.70 -0.64
CA ASP A 160 4.68 6.40 0.01
C ASP A 160 3.32 5.87 0.51
N GLU A 161 2.23 6.59 0.26
CA GLU A 161 0.88 6.10 0.58
C GLU A 161 0.60 4.87 -0.28
N VAL A 162 0.83 3.71 0.31
CA VAL A 162 0.37 2.45 -0.22
C VAL A 162 -1.12 2.39 -0.05
N PHE A 163 -1.82 1.98 -1.10
CA PHE A 163 -3.21 1.61 -1.00
C PHE A 163 -3.41 0.70 0.22
N LYS A 164 -4.22 1.17 1.15
CA LYS A 164 -4.67 0.38 2.29
C LYS A 164 -6.12 0.74 2.53
N LEU A 165 -6.98 -0.27 2.42
CA LEU A 165 -8.36 -0.15 2.89
C LEU A 165 -8.31 0.22 4.38
N GLY A 166 -9.01 1.29 4.75
CA GLY A 166 -9.01 1.80 6.12
C GLY A 166 -10.08 1.15 6.97
N TYR A 167 -11.16 0.71 6.35
CA TYR A 167 -12.40 0.28 7.00
C TYR A 167 -12.81 -1.15 6.68
N ILE A 168 -12.51 -1.66 5.48
CA ILE A 168 -12.83 -3.02 5.05
C ILE A 168 -11.73 -3.97 5.51
N GLY A 169 -12.07 -4.98 6.33
CA GLY A 169 -11.19 -6.06 6.76
C GLY A 169 -11.26 -7.30 5.86
N GLU A 170 -10.50 -8.36 6.20
CA GLU A 170 -10.46 -9.63 5.42
C GLU A 170 -11.79 -10.41 5.47
N GLY A 171 -12.67 -10.14 6.44
CA GLY A 171 -13.95 -10.82 6.64
C GLY A 171 -15.14 -9.88 6.76
N LEU A 172 -16.34 -10.43 6.62
CA LEU A 172 -17.58 -9.70 6.90
C LEU A 172 -17.77 -9.54 8.41
N LEU A 173 -18.38 -8.42 8.82
CA LEU A 173 -18.85 -8.22 10.17
C LEU A 173 -20.08 -9.11 10.48
N PRO A 174 -20.45 -9.28 11.77
CA PRO A 174 -21.54 -10.15 12.18
C PRO A 174 -22.91 -9.83 11.55
N SER A 175 -23.08 -8.60 11.00
CA SER A 175 -24.28 -8.23 10.26
C SER A 175 -23.92 -7.59 8.91
N ASN A 176 -24.74 -7.89 7.89
CA ASN A 176 -24.62 -7.30 6.55
C ASN A 176 -24.75 -5.77 6.58
N GLU A 177 -25.55 -5.22 7.50
CA GLU A 177 -25.72 -3.78 7.67
C GLU A 177 -24.43 -3.10 8.16
N LEU A 178 -23.75 -3.69 9.13
CA LEU A 178 -22.44 -3.18 9.60
C LEU A 178 -21.38 -3.27 8.52
N SER A 179 -21.34 -4.38 7.78
CA SER A 179 -20.42 -4.53 6.64
C SER A 179 -20.68 -3.48 5.56
N LEU A 180 -21.94 -3.16 5.27
CA LEU A 180 -22.30 -2.12 4.33
C LEU A 180 -21.88 -0.71 4.81
N MET A 181 -21.95 -0.45 6.11
CA MET A 181 -21.45 0.80 6.70
C MET A 181 -19.93 0.95 6.53
N GLU A 182 -19.16 -0.14 6.66
CA GLU A 182 -17.71 -0.11 6.38
C GLU A 182 -17.43 0.15 4.90
N ALA A 183 -18.15 -0.51 3.99
CA ALA A 183 -18.03 -0.24 2.56
C ALA A 183 -18.31 1.23 2.23
N LYS A 184 -19.33 1.84 2.83
CA LYS A 184 -19.64 3.26 2.66
C LYS A 184 -18.49 4.17 3.11
N LYS A 185 -17.84 3.88 4.25
CA LYS A 185 -16.68 4.65 4.72
C LYS A 185 -15.51 4.55 3.73
N GLU A 186 -15.29 3.37 3.15
CA GLU A 186 -14.26 3.16 2.16
C GLU A 186 -14.55 3.93 0.86
N VAL A 187 -15.80 3.94 0.41
CA VAL A 187 -16.23 4.74 -0.77
C VAL A 187 -16.01 6.23 -0.55
N LYS A 188 -16.23 6.76 0.67
CA LYS A 188 -15.87 8.15 1.01
C LYS A 188 -14.37 8.41 0.84
N GLN A 189 -13.53 7.50 1.32
CA GLN A 189 -12.09 7.61 1.19
C GLN A 189 -11.66 7.53 -0.28
N PHE A 190 -12.29 6.66 -1.06
CA PHE A 190 -12.08 6.56 -2.50
C PHE A 190 -12.38 7.89 -3.20
N ALA A 191 -13.56 8.48 -3.02
CA ALA A 191 -13.94 9.77 -3.60
C ALA A 191 -12.96 10.89 -3.24
N LYS A 192 -12.53 10.95 -1.96
CA LYS A 192 -11.52 11.91 -1.49
C LYS A 192 -10.15 11.68 -2.16
N THR A 193 -9.77 10.45 -2.42
CA THR A 193 -8.53 10.11 -3.11
C THR A 193 -8.59 10.52 -4.57
N THR A 194 -9.69 10.20 -5.27
CA THR A 194 -9.91 10.58 -6.66
C THR A 194 -9.94 12.11 -6.85
N SER A 195 -10.55 12.87 -5.92
CA SER A 195 -10.59 14.33 -6.00
C SER A 195 -9.20 14.99 -5.95
N LYS A 196 -8.22 14.39 -5.28
CA LYS A 196 -6.84 14.88 -5.26
C LYS A 196 -6.21 14.91 -6.65
N MET A 197 -6.64 14.02 -7.55
CA MET A 197 -6.10 13.95 -8.91
C MET A 197 -6.43 15.20 -9.74
N ASN A 198 -7.56 15.87 -9.49
CA ASN A 198 -7.90 17.14 -10.17
C ASN A 198 -6.82 18.22 -9.92
N ASN A 199 -6.36 18.35 -8.68
CA ASN A 199 -5.29 19.28 -8.34
C ASN A 199 -3.94 18.88 -8.97
N LEU A 200 -3.66 17.58 -9.07
CA LEU A 200 -2.42 17.10 -9.69
C LEU A 200 -2.40 17.41 -11.19
N ILE A 201 -3.51 17.20 -11.91
CA ILE A 201 -3.63 17.56 -13.34
C ILE A 201 -3.53 19.07 -13.53
N ARG A 202 -4.20 19.88 -12.68
CA ARG A 202 -4.08 21.34 -12.70
C ARG A 202 -2.62 21.80 -12.55
N ASN A 203 -1.88 21.19 -11.64
CA ASN A 203 -0.46 21.49 -11.43
C ASN A 203 0.38 21.01 -12.61
N LEU A 204 0.07 19.86 -13.21
CA LEU A 204 0.78 19.33 -14.38
C LEU A 204 0.64 20.24 -15.60
N VAL A 205 -0.53 20.88 -15.81
CA VAL A 205 -0.75 21.87 -16.87
C VAL A 205 0.14 23.11 -16.67
N LYS A 206 0.45 23.49 -15.42
CA LYS A 206 1.29 24.66 -15.07
C LYS A 206 2.78 24.37 -15.15
N GLU A 207 3.18 23.11 -14.97
CA GLU A 207 4.57 22.76 -14.69
C GLU A 207 5.43 22.80 -15.95
N ASN A 208 6.53 23.56 -15.88
CA ASN A 208 7.50 23.71 -16.95
C ASN A 208 8.83 22.97 -16.66
N ASP A 209 9.17 22.77 -15.37
CA ASP A 209 10.38 22.03 -15.03
C ASP A 209 10.21 20.53 -15.30
N SER A 210 11.16 19.96 -16.04
CA SER A 210 11.08 18.56 -16.48
C SER A 210 11.06 17.55 -15.32
N LYS A 211 11.81 17.81 -14.25
CA LYS A 211 11.89 16.90 -13.09
C LYS A 211 10.59 16.97 -12.26
N SER A 212 10.09 18.17 -12.01
CA SER A 212 8.83 18.40 -11.30
C SER A 212 7.64 17.83 -12.08
N PHE A 213 7.61 18.02 -13.41
CA PHE A 213 6.60 17.44 -14.28
C PHE A 213 6.57 15.91 -14.16
N GLN A 214 7.73 15.25 -14.32
CA GLN A 214 7.81 13.80 -14.24
C GLN A 214 7.40 13.26 -12.86
N LYS A 215 7.72 14.01 -11.81
CA LYS A 215 7.29 13.68 -10.45
C LYS A 215 5.77 13.71 -10.29
N ILE A 216 5.11 14.75 -10.82
CA ILE A 216 3.64 14.89 -10.78
C ILE A 216 2.98 13.81 -11.64
N ALA A 217 3.49 13.55 -12.86
CA ALA A 217 2.96 12.52 -13.75
C ALA A 217 3.06 11.11 -13.11
N THR A 218 4.20 10.79 -12.51
CA THR A 218 4.37 9.54 -11.75
C THR A 218 3.38 9.44 -10.59
N LYS A 219 3.14 10.56 -9.90
CA LYS A 219 2.17 10.60 -8.80
C LYS A 219 0.75 10.34 -9.30
N ILE A 220 0.35 10.91 -10.44
CA ILE A 220 -0.97 10.65 -11.05
C ILE A 220 -1.12 9.16 -11.41
N LYS A 221 -0.09 8.55 -12.01
CA LYS A 221 -0.10 7.11 -12.29
C LYS A 221 -0.28 6.27 -11.02
N ASN A 222 0.46 6.59 -9.96
CA ASN A 222 0.31 5.87 -8.69
C ASN A 222 -1.09 6.04 -8.07
N PHE A 223 -1.73 7.21 -8.26
CA PHE A 223 -3.10 7.44 -7.81
C PHE A 223 -4.11 6.64 -8.62
N GLU A 224 -3.92 6.47 -9.92
CA GLU A 224 -4.77 5.61 -10.75
C GLU A 224 -4.65 4.14 -10.30
N GLU A 225 -3.44 3.60 -10.10
CA GLU A 225 -3.27 2.26 -9.53
C GLU A 225 -3.95 2.09 -8.17
N VAL A 226 -4.07 3.16 -7.38
CA VAL A 226 -4.79 3.18 -6.10
C VAL A 226 -6.31 3.21 -6.33
N THR A 227 -6.81 3.99 -7.31
CA THR A 227 -8.25 4.05 -7.64
C THR A 227 -8.76 2.73 -8.16
N ASP A 228 -8.02 2.04 -9.01
CA ASP A 228 -8.33 0.69 -9.50
C ASP A 228 -8.46 -0.31 -8.35
N ARG A 229 -7.51 -0.28 -7.43
CA ARG A 229 -7.53 -1.17 -6.27
C ARG A 229 -8.69 -0.86 -5.31
N PHE A 230 -9.09 0.41 -5.15
CA PHE A 230 -10.30 0.74 -4.39
C PHE A 230 -11.53 0.13 -5.03
N GLU A 231 -11.70 0.27 -6.34
CA GLU A 231 -12.83 -0.31 -7.06
C GLU A 231 -12.85 -1.83 -6.88
N GLU A 232 -11.75 -2.52 -7.20
CA GLU A 232 -11.63 -3.97 -7.13
C GLU A 232 -11.93 -4.53 -5.73
N GLU A 233 -11.32 -3.97 -4.69
CA GLU A 233 -11.45 -4.49 -3.32
C GLU A 233 -12.82 -4.18 -2.71
N ILE A 234 -13.39 -2.99 -2.97
CA ILE A 234 -14.75 -2.66 -2.52
C ILE A 234 -15.77 -3.53 -3.27
N ALA A 235 -15.59 -3.72 -4.59
CA ALA A 235 -16.48 -4.58 -5.37
C ALA A 235 -16.47 -6.02 -4.85
N LYS A 236 -15.30 -6.61 -4.59
CA LYS A 236 -15.18 -7.95 -3.98
C LYS A 236 -15.88 -8.03 -2.63
N TYR A 237 -15.77 -7.00 -1.81
CA TYR A 237 -16.42 -6.96 -0.51
C TYR A 237 -17.94 -6.87 -0.62
N LEU A 238 -18.45 -6.03 -1.52
CA LEU A 238 -19.88 -5.92 -1.80
C LEU A 238 -20.48 -7.24 -2.34
N VAL A 239 -19.73 -7.96 -3.19
CA VAL A 239 -20.14 -9.30 -3.65
C VAL A 239 -20.24 -10.28 -2.48
N LYS A 240 -19.29 -10.28 -1.54
CA LYS A 240 -19.36 -11.13 -0.34
C LYS A 240 -20.61 -10.82 0.51
N ILE A 241 -20.94 -9.54 0.72
CA ILE A 241 -22.18 -9.15 1.39
C ILE A 241 -23.40 -9.69 0.66
N GLY A 242 -23.37 -9.65 -0.69
CA GLY A 242 -24.44 -10.10 -1.58
C GLY A 242 -24.72 -11.60 -1.56
N GLN A 243 -23.79 -12.43 -1.08
CA GLN A 243 -23.97 -13.88 -0.97
C GLN A 243 -24.87 -14.32 0.19
N GLY A 244 -25.18 -13.43 1.14
CA GLY A 244 -26.09 -13.68 2.24
C GLY A 244 -27.57 -13.46 1.87
N ALA A 245 -28.47 -13.74 2.83
CA ALA A 245 -29.88 -13.37 2.70
C ALA A 245 -30.00 -11.83 2.71
N LEU A 246 -30.39 -11.26 1.58
CA LEU A 246 -30.55 -9.82 1.40
C LEU A 246 -32.03 -9.42 1.40
N THR A 247 -32.34 -8.27 2.00
CA THR A 247 -33.58 -7.57 1.74
C THR A 247 -33.49 -6.83 0.39
N GLU A 248 -34.62 -6.55 -0.24
CA GLU A 248 -34.68 -5.77 -1.48
C GLU A 248 -33.97 -4.42 -1.34
N ASN A 249 -34.20 -3.72 -0.24
CA ASN A 249 -33.55 -2.45 0.07
C ASN A 249 -32.01 -2.58 0.11
N MET A 250 -31.49 -3.63 0.75
CA MET A 250 -30.04 -3.86 0.82
C MET A 250 -29.45 -4.16 -0.55
N SER A 251 -30.16 -4.92 -1.40
CA SER A 251 -29.75 -5.18 -2.77
C SER A 251 -29.62 -3.89 -3.59
N LEU A 252 -30.60 -2.98 -3.48
CA LEU A 252 -30.55 -1.67 -4.14
C LEU A 252 -29.35 -0.83 -3.65
N ARG A 253 -29.09 -0.85 -2.36
CA ARG A 253 -27.93 -0.12 -1.75
C ARG A 253 -26.60 -0.67 -2.27
N ILE A 254 -26.44 -1.98 -2.38
CA ILE A 254 -25.24 -2.60 -2.95
C ILE A 254 -25.07 -2.20 -4.41
N GLN A 255 -26.15 -2.24 -5.22
CA GLN A 255 -26.10 -1.82 -6.62
C GLN A 255 -25.72 -0.35 -6.77
N ALA A 256 -26.23 0.52 -5.91
CA ALA A 256 -25.86 1.94 -5.91
C ALA A 256 -24.39 2.14 -5.58
N LEU A 257 -23.85 1.44 -4.58
CA LEU A 257 -22.42 1.50 -4.25
C LEU A 257 -21.54 1.01 -5.40
N HIS A 258 -21.95 -0.06 -6.11
CA HIS A 258 -21.26 -0.51 -7.33
C HIS A 258 -21.22 0.57 -8.41
N LYS A 259 -22.34 1.27 -8.65
CA LYS A 259 -22.37 2.40 -9.60
C LYS A 259 -21.42 3.53 -9.18
N ILE A 260 -21.40 3.86 -7.89
CA ILE A 260 -20.53 4.91 -7.35
C ILE A 260 -19.06 4.57 -7.56
N ILE A 261 -18.62 3.38 -7.14
CA ILE A 261 -17.21 2.99 -7.26
C ILE A 261 -16.74 2.91 -8.71
N SER A 262 -17.55 2.38 -9.62
CA SER A 262 -17.22 2.32 -11.04
C SER A 262 -17.14 3.72 -11.70
N ASN A 263 -17.97 4.69 -11.28
CA ASN A 263 -17.83 6.06 -11.78
C ASN A 263 -16.59 6.77 -11.20
N LEU A 264 -16.23 6.51 -9.95
CA LEU A 264 -15.02 7.09 -9.34
C LEU A 264 -13.74 6.53 -9.97
N GLU A 265 -13.68 5.24 -10.30
CA GLU A 265 -12.57 4.63 -11.04
C GLU A 265 -12.43 5.28 -12.42
N ARG A 266 -13.52 5.40 -13.20
CA ARG A 266 -13.49 6.07 -14.51
C ARG A 266 -12.99 7.50 -14.45
N VAL A 267 -13.28 8.23 -13.37
CA VAL A 267 -12.69 9.55 -13.15
C VAL A 267 -11.18 9.46 -12.97
N GLY A 268 -10.68 8.49 -12.21
CA GLY A 268 -9.25 8.20 -12.05
C GLY A 268 -8.56 7.93 -13.39
N ASP A 269 -9.15 7.04 -14.19
CA ASP A 269 -8.75 6.68 -15.55
C ASP A 269 -8.64 7.92 -16.47
N ILE A 270 -9.65 8.77 -16.43
CA ILE A 270 -9.67 10.00 -17.25
C ILE A 270 -8.51 10.91 -16.85
N TYR A 271 -8.25 11.12 -15.57
CA TYR A 271 -7.12 11.93 -15.12
C TYR A 271 -5.78 11.33 -15.53
N PHE A 272 -5.63 10.02 -15.46
CA PHE A 272 -4.41 9.37 -15.95
C PHE A 272 -4.22 9.59 -17.46
N ARG A 273 -5.27 9.43 -18.28
CA ARG A 273 -5.23 9.73 -19.73
C ARG A 273 -4.91 11.20 -20.03
N MET A 274 -5.43 12.13 -19.22
CA MET A 274 -5.06 13.56 -19.33
C MET A 274 -3.57 13.77 -19.06
N SER A 275 -2.98 13.05 -18.08
CA SER A 275 -1.54 13.14 -17.83
C SER A 275 -0.71 12.65 -19.00
N LEU A 276 -1.11 11.54 -19.65
CA LEU A 276 -0.45 11.03 -20.86
C LEU A 276 -0.56 12.02 -22.05
N THR A 277 -1.70 12.70 -22.19
CA THR A 277 -1.88 13.77 -23.19
C THR A 277 -0.92 14.93 -22.94
N LEU A 278 -0.74 15.33 -21.67
CA LEU A 278 0.20 16.39 -21.28
C LEU A 278 1.67 15.97 -21.46
N GLU A 279 2.01 14.69 -21.20
CA GLU A 279 3.34 14.15 -21.49
C GLU A 279 3.65 14.22 -22.98
N LYS A 280 2.75 13.72 -23.86
CA LYS A 280 2.90 13.78 -25.32
C LYS A 280 3.04 15.22 -25.81
N LYS A 281 2.22 16.15 -25.27
CA LYS A 281 2.31 17.58 -25.57
C LYS A 281 3.70 18.12 -25.27
N ARG A 282 4.25 17.82 -24.10
CA ARG A 282 5.59 18.26 -23.68
C ARG A 282 6.69 17.65 -24.54
N ASP A 283 6.66 16.35 -24.79
CA ASP A 283 7.67 15.64 -25.56
C ASP A 283 7.75 16.16 -27.02
N ASN A 284 6.60 16.57 -27.56
CA ASN A 284 6.48 17.22 -28.85
C ASN A 284 6.79 18.74 -28.82
N LYS A 285 7.20 19.29 -27.66
CA LYS A 285 7.51 20.71 -27.45
C LYS A 285 6.35 21.64 -27.85
N ILE A 286 5.12 21.23 -27.58
CA ILE A 286 3.90 22.00 -27.82
C ILE A 286 3.57 22.80 -26.57
N TRP A 287 3.20 24.06 -26.72
CA TRP A 287 2.87 24.97 -25.62
C TRP A 287 1.44 25.50 -25.75
N PHE A 288 0.75 25.58 -24.64
CA PHE A 288 -0.55 26.21 -24.54
C PHE A 288 -0.37 27.72 -24.38
N THR A 289 -1.22 28.49 -25.04
CA THR A 289 -1.33 29.94 -24.81
C THR A 289 -1.82 30.24 -23.41
N GLN A 290 -1.67 31.47 -22.94
CA GLN A 290 -2.19 31.87 -21.64
C GLN A 290 -3.73 31.76 -21.59
N SER A 291 -4.41 32.07 -22.71
CA SER A 291 -5.86 31.93 -22.87
C SER A 291 -6.30 30.48 -22.66
N GLN A 292 -5.68 29.51 -23.36
CA GLN A 292 -5.98 28.11 -23.23
C GLN A 292 -5.79 27.60 -21.76
N ARG A 293 -4.68 27.98 -21.09
CA ARG A 293 -4.44 27.64 -19.71
C ARG A 293 -5.50 28.21 -18.77
N ASN A 294 -5.85 29.46 -18.90
CA ASN A 294 -6.86 30.09 -18.04
C ASN A 294 -8.24 29.44 -18.20
N LYS A 295 -8.63 29.07 -19.42
CA LYS A 295 -9.87 28.35 -19.68
C LYS A 295 -9.89 26.94 -19.03
N LEU A 296 -8.77 26.20 -19.13
CA LEU A 296 -8.63 24.91 -18.42
C LEU A 296 -8.68 25.07 -16.90
N TYR A 297 -8.06 26.12 -16.34
CA TYR A 297 -8.13 26.37 -14.89
C TYR A 297 -9.55 26.64 -14.41
N GLY A 298 -10.31 27.45 -15.17
CA GLY A 298 -11.73 27.64 -14.89
C GLY A 298 -12.53 26.35 -14.91
N TYR A 299 -12.18 25.43 -15.82
CA TYR A 299 -12.81 24.11 -15.88
C TYR A 299 -12.47 23.26 -14.65
N PHE A 300 -11.20 23.19 -14.25
CA PHE A 300 -10.80 22.45 -13.04
C PHE A 300 -11.45 23.02 -11.78
N GLU A 301 -11.70 24.33 -11.70
CA GLU A 301 -12.43 24.94 -10.59
C GLU A 301 -13.90 24.53 -10.55
N LEU A 302 -14.55 24.37 -11.70
CA LEU A 302 -15.90 23.85 -11.78
C LEU A 302 -15.95 22.39 -11.31
N ILE A 303 -15.00 21.55 -11.72
CA ILE A 303 -14.87 20.17 -11.28
C ILE A 303 -14.62 20.10 -9.76
N ASP A 304 -13.81 20.97 -9.17
CA ASP A 304 -13.60 21.02 -7.72
C ASP A 304 -14.91 21.30 -6.96
N LYS A 305 -15.76 22.20 -7.49
CA LYS A 305 -17.09 22.43 -6.92
C LYS A 305 -17.97 21.18 -7.01
N THR A 306 -17.94 20.49 -8.14
CA THR A 306 -18.70 19.25 -8.33
C THR A 306 -18.23 18.16 -7.34
N PHE A 307 -16.93 17.97 -7.16
CA PHE A 307 -16.40 17.07 -6.12
C PHE A 307 -16.84 17.46 -4.73
N SER A 308 -16.89 18.75 -4.41
CA SER A 308 -17.33 19.23 -3.10
C SER A 308 -18.79 18.87 -2.82
N VAL A 309 -19.66 18.96 -3.84
CA VAL A 309 -21.06 18.54 -3.71
C VAL A 309 -21.18 17.02 -3.57
N VAL A 310 -20.46 16.26 -4.37
CA VAL A 310 -20.39 14.78 -4.22
C VAL A 310 -19.93 14.39 -2.83
N GLN A 311 -18.88 15.02 -2.31
CA GLN A 311 -18.36 14.73 -0.97
C GLN A 311 -19.39 15.08 0.12
N LYS A 312 -20.11 16.20 0.00
CA LYS A 312 -21.20 16.59 0.90
C LYS A 312 -22.33 15.54 0.92
N HIS A 313 -22.70 15.00 -0.24
CA HIS A 313 -23.70 13.93 -0.32
C HIS A 313 -23.20 12.63 0.31
N LEU A 314 -21.94 12.24 0.08
CA LEU A 314 -21.31 11.06 0.69
C LEU A 314 -21.22 11.22 2.22
N ASP A 315 -20.92 12.42 2.72
CA ASP A 315 -20.81 12.69 4.16
C ASP A 315 -22.16 12.70 4.87
N ASN A 316 -23.24 13.09 4.17
CA ASN A 316 -24.62 13.02 4.66
C ASN A 316 -25.21 11.60 4.53
N GLU A 317 -24.50 10.58 5.03
CA GLU A 317 -24.91 9.17 5.03
C GLU A 317 -25.34 8.62 3.66
N PHE A 318 -24.81 9.17 2.57
CA PHE A 318 -25.22 8.85 1.18
C PHE A 318 -26.68 9.26 0.89
N LYS A 319 -27.19 10.26 1.59
CA LYS A 319 -28.51 10.85 1.32
C LYS A 319 -28.33 12.17 0.60
N ALA A 320 -28.62 12.17 -0.68
CA ALA A 320 -28.86 13.42 -1.40
C ALA A 320 -30.32 13.80 -1.16
N ASN A 321 -30.59 14.72 -0.23
CA ASN A 321 -31.95 15.23 0.00
C ASN A 321 -32.53 15.91 -1.25
N SER A 322 -31.63 16.48 -2.07
CA SER A 322 -31.84 16.96 -3.43
C SER A 322 -30.54 16.86 -4.20
N ILE A 323 -30.60 16.54 -5.48
CA ILE A 323 -29.46 16.61 -6.40
C ILE A 323 -29.47 17.90 -7.24
N ASP A 324 -30.35 18.84 -6.96
CA ASP A 324 -30.50 20.07 -7.76
C ASP A 324 -29.16 20.80 -7.90
N GLU A 325 -28.37 20.92 -6.82
CA GLU A 325 -27.03 21.51 -6.84
C GLU A 325 -26.07 20.74 -7.79
N ALA A 326 -26.15 19.41 -7.83
CA ALA A 326 -25.33 18.58 -8.73
C ALA A 326 -25.80 18.71 -10.19
N VAL A 327 -27.11 18.76 -10.43
CA VAL A 327 -27.70 18.99 -11.76
C VAL A 327 -27.36 20.38 -12.29
N ASP A 328 -27.38 21.41 -11.44
CA ASP A 328 -26.97 22.76 -11.83
C ASP A 328 -25.48 22.80 -12.23
N LEU A 329 -24.62 22.09 -11.52
CA LEU A 329 -23.19 22.00 -11.86
C LEU A 329 -22.98 21.21 -13.16
N GLU A 330 -23.76 20.16 -13.42
CA GLU A 330 -23.75 19.45 -14.71
C GLU A 330 -24.16 20.37 -15.87
N ASN A 331 -25.22 21.15 -15.70
CA ASN A 331 -25.65 22.12 -16.70
C ASN A 331 -24.56 23.16 -16.97
N GLN A 332 -23.86 23.64 -15.92
CA GLN A 332 -22.72 24.54 -16.08
C GLN A 332 -21.55 23.85 -16.81
N ASN A 333 -21.28 22.57 -16.52
CA ASN A 333 -20.27 21.74 -17.19
C ASN A 333 -20.55 21.65 -18.69
N ASN A 334 -21.78 21.29 -19.06
CA ASN A 334 -22.23 21.16 -20.46
C ASN A 334 -22.20 22.50 -21.21
N GLN A 335 -22.61 23.59 -20.55
CA GLN A 335 -22.53 24.95 -21.13
C GLN A 335 -21.08 25.39 -21.34
N LEU A 336 -20.21 25.16 -20.37
CA LEU A 336 -18.78 25.50 -20.47
C LEU A 336 -18.12 24.72 -21.60
N GLN A 337 -18.36 23.41 -21.70
CA GLN A 337 -17.84 22.55 -22.76
C GLN A 337 -18.30 23.08 -24.14
N SER A 338 -19.61 23.39 -24.31
CA SER A 338 -20.14 23.91 -25.55
C SER A 338 -19.52 25.25 -25.93
N LYS A 339 -19.36 26.15 -24.96
CA LYS A 339 -18.69 27.45 -25.14
C LYS A 339 -17.23 27.30 -25.55
N LEU A 340 -16.49 26.42 -24.87
CA LEU A 340 -15.09 26.15 -25.18
C LEU A 340 -14.94 25.51 -26.56
N ARG A 341 -15.85 24.66 -26.98
CA ARG A 341 -15.86 24.04 -28.31
C ARG A 341 -16.02 25.07 -29.41
N VAL A 342 -16.94 26.04 -29.26
CA VAL A 342 -17.15 27.12 -30.24
C VAL A 342 -15.92 28.02 -30.27
N SER A 343 -15.50 28.55 -29.10
CA SER A 343 -14.33 29.46 -29.04
C SER A 343 -13.04 28.82 -29.55
N HIS A 344 -12.89 27.48 -29.34
CA HIS A 344 -11.75 26.72 -29.83
C HIS A 344 -11.65 26.72 -31.37
N ILE A 345 -12.79 26.57 -32.07
CA ILE A 345 -12.82 26.58 -33.53
C ILE A 345 -12.48 28.02 -34.05
N GLU A 346 -13.12 29.06 -33.49
CA GLU A 346 -12.89 30.44 -33.85
C GLU A 346 -11.43 30.87 -33.64
N GLU A 347 -10.84 30.53 -32.50
CA GLU A 347 -9.44 30.82 -32.14
C GLU A 347 -8.45 30.09 -33.06
N LEU A 348 -8.78 28.87 -33.50
CA LEU A 348 -7.96 28.11 -34.43
C LEU A 348 -8.03 28.70 -35.84
N GLU A 349 -9.24 29.10 -36.32
CA GLU A 349 -9.43 29.78 -37.61
C GLU A 349 -8.73 31.11 -37.65
N ASN A 350 -8.71 31.84 -36.53
CA ASN A 350 -7.99 33.12 -36.40
C ASN A 350 -6.48 32.98 -36.25
N GLY A 351 -5.96 31.73 -36.15
CA GLY A 351 -4.53 31.47 -36.03
C GLY A 351 -3.93 31.83 -34.66
N GLU A 352 -4.74 31.91 -33.59
CA GLU A 352 -4.27 32.23 -32.24
C GLU A 352 -3.34 31.15 -31.67
N TYR A 353 -3.45 29.91 -32.16
CA TYR A 353 -2.56 28.78 -31.85
C TYR A 353 -2.52 27.76 -32.99
N ASP A 354 -1.49 26.92 -32.99
CA ASP A 354 -1.30 25.92 -34.04
C ASP A 354 -2.21 24.68 -33.85
N PHE A 355 -2.39 23.94 -34.95
CA PHE A 355 -3.24 22.73 -34.98
C PHE A 355 -2.81 21.67 -33.97
N LYS A 356 -1.51 21.52 -33.69
CA LYS A 356 -1.00 20.54 -32.74
C LYS A 356 -1.41 20.90 -31.30
N SER A 357 -1.31 22.20 -30.95
CA SER A 357 -1.81 22.71 -29.67
C SER A 357 -3.33 22.53 -29.56
N ALA A 358 -4.05 22.78 -30.65
CA ALA A 358 -5.50 22.64 -30.74
C ALA A 358 -5.99 21.25 -30.36
N ILE A 359 -5.36 20.20 -30.88
CA ILE A 359 -5.73 18.79 -30.57
C ILE A 359 -5.59 18.51 -29.07
N HIS A 360 -4.43 18.77 -28.47
CA HIS A 360 -4.20 18.48 -27.05
C HIS A 360 -5.11 19.32 -26.14
N TYR A 361 -5.36 20.57 -26.48
CA TYR A 361 -6.27 21.43 -25.73
C TYR A 361 -7.71 20.91 -25.76
N ARG A 362 -8.20 20.52 -26.93
CA ARG A 362 -9.53 19.91 -27.10
C ARG A 362 -9.65 18.63 -26.29
N ASP A 363 -8.67 17.74 -26.35
CA ASP A 363 -8.69 16.47 -25.62
C ASP A 363 -8.82 16.70 -24.12
N LEU A 364 -8.16 17.74 -23.57
CA LEU A 364 -8.23 18.06 -22.15
C LEU A 364 -9.60 18.61 -21.72
N PHE A 365 -10.18 19.58 -22.45
CA PHE A 365 -11.48 20.12 -22.03
C PHE A 365 -12.62 19.12 -22.25
N MET A 366 -12.53 18.24 -23.26
CA MET A 366 -13.47 17.13 -23.44
C MET A 366 -13.33 16.07 -22.32
N ALA A 367 -12.12 15.86 -21.84
CA ALA A 367 -11.90 14.98 -20.68
C ALA A 367 -12.49 15.59 -19.40
N CYS A 368 -12.39 16.91 -19.20
CA CYS A 368 -13.03 17.59 -18.07
C CYS A 368 -14.55 17.43 -18.07
N GLU A 369 -15.19 17.51 -19.22
CA GLU A 369 -16.64 17.28 -19.33
C GLU A 369 -17.01 15.85 -18.88
N LYS A 370 -16.28 14.85 -19.36
CA LYS A 370 -16.52 13.44 -18.94
C LYS A 370 -16.32 13.22 -17.44
N VAL A 371 -15.37 13.91 -16.81
CA VAL A 371 -15.22 13.90 -15.36
C VAL A 371 -16.49 14.42 -14.68
N GLY A 372 -17.04 15.53 -15.18
CA GLY A 372 -18.32 16.08 -14.70
C GLY A 372 -19.46 15.07 -14.80
N ASP A 373 -19.61 14.44 -15.97
CA ASP A 373 -20.65 13.41 -16.21
C ASP A 373 -20.55 12.24 -15.23
N HIS A 374 -19.35 11.74 -14.96
CA HIS A 374 -19.17 10.66 -13.98
C HIS A 374 -19.47 11.11 -12.55
N LEU A 375 -19.18 12.36 -12.19
CA LEU A 375 -19.48 12.89 -10.86
C LEU A 375 -20.98 13.10 -10.63
N ILE A 376 -21.74 13.51 -11.67
CA ILE A 376 -23.20 13.56 -11.53
C ILE A 376 -23.80 12.15 -11.39
N ASN A 377 -23.31 11.18 -12.18
CA ASN A 377 -23.73 9.78 -12.03
C ASN A 377 -23.48 9.23 -10.61
N VAL A 378 -22.45 9.67 -9.91
CA VAL A 378 -22.22 9.36 -8.48
C VAL A 378 -23.35 9.94 -7.62
N SER A 379 -23.72 11.22 -7.83
CA SER A 379 -24.80 11.87 -7.09
C SER A 379 -26.17 11.24 -7.37
N GLU A 380 -26.46 10.89 -8.61
CA GLU A 380 -27.69 10.20 -8.99
C GLU A 380 -27.81 8.80 -8.38
N ALA A 381 -26.69 8.06 -8.34
CA ALA A 381 -26.68 6.73 -7.72
C ALA A 381 -27.04 6.81 -6.22
N MET A 382 -26.76 7.91 -5.54
CA MET A 382 -27.13 8.12 -4.13
C MET A 382 -28.62 8.39 -3.92
N GLN A 383 -29.39 8.76 -4.96
CA GLN A 383 -30.86 8.88 -4.88
C GLN A 383 -31.60 7.55 -4.76
N LEU A 384 -30.95 6.44 -5.10
CA LEU A 384 -31.54 5.10 -5.05
C LEU A 384 -31.82 4.59 -3.62
N LYS A 385 -32.08 5.49 -2.64
CA LYS A 385 -32.37 5.19 -1.24
C LYS A 385 -31.30 4.34 -0.55
N ILE A 386 -30.06 4.79 -0.67
CA ILE A 386 -28.90 4.14 0.00
C ILE A 386 -28.93 4.31 1.52
#